data_00a8994cf18fc5cd0ddd069667628fa9
#
_entry.id   00a8994cf18fc5cd0ddd069667628fa9
#
_cell.length_a   1.000
_cell.length_b   1.000
_cell.length_c   1.000
_cell.angle_alpha   90.00
_cell.angle_beta   90.00
_cell.angle_gamma   90.00
#
_symmetry.space_group_name_H-M   'P 1'
#
loop_
_entity.id
_entity.type
_entity.pdbx_description
1 polymer ?
#
loop_
_entity_poly.entity_id
_entity_poly.type
_entity_poly.pdbx_seq_one_letter_code
_entity_poly.pdbx_strand_id
1 'polypeptide(L)'
;MKWTQLISNKRFGQEHKHAERHDDRSEFKRDYDRLIFSSAFRRLQNKTQVFPLPGSIFVHNRLTHSLEVASVGMSLGNDISRRIIEKRPELKDTLFEEIGTIVSAACLAHDLGNPPFGHSGEKAIQTFFSEGAGQTVKDQVSPAFWDDITHFEGNANAFRILTHCFKGRRPGGFVMTYSMLASIVKYPFASSLAGSHGKFGFFTSEAESYQKIAEELGLIRLSKDGEPLRYVRHPLVYMVEAADDICYEIMDIEDSHKLKILSFQETEDLLLAFFDEDTQRKIRQRIIDEGVTDENEKVVYMRASVIGKLEHECVLAFLEHEEEILAGTFKSSLIDHIAERQRNAYKQCEKVSYAKIYHSKPVLDIELSGYKIMATLMEVFIDAAVNPTRFYSQQLIRRVSSQYDINNPDLEERIMAVIDYISGMTDIYALDIYQKINGISLPIV
;
A
#
# COMPACT_ATOMS: atom_id res chain seq x y z
N MET A 1 -24.81 -2.42 1.81
CA MET A 1 -24.38 -1.23 1.02
C MET A 1 -24.99 -1.29 -0.39
N LYS A 2 -24.99 -0.18 -1.14
CA LYS A 2 -25.57 -0.13 -2.50
C LYS A 2 -24.53 0.37 -3.50
N TRP A 3 -24.36 -0.30 -4.62
CA TRP A 3 -23.39 0.07 -5.64
C TRP A 3 -23.53 1.51 -6.15
N THR A 4 -24.77 1.98 -6.33
CA THR A 4 -25.07 3.34 -6.81
C THR A 4 -24.63 4.45 -5.84
N GLN A 5 -24.41 4.14 -4.55
CA GLN A 5 -23.91 5.07 -3.55
C GLN A 5 -22.40 4.91 -3.32
N LEU A 6 -21.89 3.67 -3.41
CA LEU A 6 -20.47 3.36 -3.23
C LEU A 6 -19.57 3.98 -4.29
N ILE A 7 -20.09 4.18 -5.50
CA ILE A 7 -19.32 4.74 -6.61
C ILE A 7 -19.66 6.22 -6.79
N SER A 8 -18.75 7.08 -6.31
CA SER A 8 -18.90 8.54 -6.31
C SER A 8 -17.67 9.22 -6.90
N ASN A 9 -17.88 10.13 -7.83
CA ASN A 9 -16.85 10.97 -8.41
C ASN A 9 -16.61 12.29 -7.63
N LYS A 10 -17.26 12.45 -6.47
CA LYS A 10 -17.08 13.58 -5.55
C LYS A 10 -15.62 13.64 -5.07
N ARG A 11 -15.03 14.83 -5.08
CA ARG A 11 -13.63 15.03 -4.74
C ARG A 11 -13.45 15.57 -3.33
N PHE A 12 -12.60 14.93 -2.56
CA PHE A 12 -12.26 15.35 -1.20
C PHE A 12 -11.62 16.74 -1.19
N GLY A 13 -12.16 17.63 -0.35
CA GLY A 13 -11.71 19.02 -0.21
C GLY A 13 -12.12 19.96 -1.36
N GLN A 14 -12.91 19.48 -2.33
CA GLN A 14 -13.47 20.29 -3.43
C GLN A 14 -14.94 19.96 -3.71
N GLU A 15 -15.68 19.60 -2.72
CA GLU A 15 -17.08 19.10 -2.83
C GLU A 15 -18.04 20.10 -3.47
N HIS A 16 -17.75 21.40 -3.35
CA HIS A 16 -18.59 22.48 -3.87
C HIS A 16 -18.06 23.11 -5.16
N LYS A 17 -16.97 22.60 -5.72
CA LYS A 17 -16.37 23.14 -6.93
C LYS A 17 -16.81 22.38 -8.16
N HIS A 18 -17.70 22.97 -8.94
CA HIS A 18 -17.93 22.55 -10.31
C HIS A 18 -16.87 23.21 -11.23
N ALA A 19 -15.78 22.49 -11.49
CA ALA A 19 -14.83 22.97 -12.48
C ALA A 19 -15.39 22.70 -13.90
N GLU A 20 -15.47 23.72 -14.74
CA GLU A 20 -15.65 23.50 -16.17
C GLU A 20 -14.49 22.63 -16.68
N ARG A 21 -14.83 21.56 -17.34
CA ARG A 21 -13.86 20.58 -17.85
C ARG A 21 -13.81 20.67 -19.36
N HIS A 22 -12.58 20.72 -19.88
CA HIS A 22 -12.32 20.89 -21.30
C HIS A 22 -11.83 19.60 -21.98
N ASP A 23 -11.88 18.46 -21.27
CA ASP A 23 -11.47 17.16 -21.80
C ASP A 23 -12.39 16.04 -21.31
N ASP A 24 -12.42 14.92 -22.05
CA ASP A 24 -13.32 13.77 -21.85
C ASP A 24 -12.84 12.76 -20.78
N ARG A 25 -11.74 13.05 -20.05
CA ARG A 25 -11.26 12.14 -19.00
C ARG A 25 -12.24 12.08 -17.84
N SER A 26 -12.55 10.86 -17.41
CA SER A 26 -13.33 10.65 -16.18
C SER A 26 -12.59 11.18 -14.94
N GLU A 27 -13.33 11.41 -13.85
CA GLU A 27 -12.75 11.84 -12.58
C GLU A 27 -11.80 10.77 -12.01
N PHE A 28 -12.10 9.50 -12.21
CA PHE A 28 -11.27 8.39 -11.76
C PHE A 28 -9.97 8.26 -12.58
N LYS A 29 -10.04 8.50 -13.91
CA LYS A 29 -8.81 8.59 -14.72
C LYS A 29 -7.93 9.76 -14.28
N ARG A 30 -8.52 10.87 -13.83
CA ARG A 30 -7.77 11.99 -13.25
C ARG A 30 -7.11 11.64 -11.92
N ASP A 31 -7.70 10.72 -11.12
CA ASP A 31 -7.07 10.22 -9.91
C ASP A 31 -5.82 9.43 -10.25
N TYR A 32 -5.91 8.52 -11.20
CA TYR A 32 -4.77 7.77 -11.71
C TYR A 32 -3.65 8.73 -12.20
N ASP A 33 -3.98 9.70 -13.03
CA ASP A 33 -3.02 10.67 -13.57
C ASP A 33 -2.35 11.49 -12.45
N ARG A 34 -3.11 11.94 -11.44
CA ARG A 34 -2.56 12.68 -10.30
C ARG A 34 -1.55 11.88 -9.51
N LEU A 35 -1.77 10.58 -9.36
CA LEU A 35 -0.85 9.68 -8.65
C LEU A 35 0.45 9.53 -9.41
N ILE A 36 0.42 9.12 -10.68
CA ILE A 36 1.65 8.85 -11.44
C ILE A 36 2.52 10.10 -11.65
N PHE A 37 1.93 11.29 -11.69
CA PHE A 37 2.66 12.55 -11.78
C PHE A 37 3.11 13.11 -10.42
N SER A 38 2.75 12.46 -9.31
CA SER A 38 3.09 12.94 -7.98
C SER A 38 4.52 12.60 -7.59
N SER A 39 5.12 13.43 -6.73
CA SER A 39 6.42 13.13 -6.12
C SER A 39 6.34 11.96 -5.15
N ALA A 40 5.19 11.75 -4.48
CA ALA A 40 4.99 10.63 -3.57
C ALA A 40 5.10 9.29 -4.32
N PHE A 41 4.43 9.15 -5.47
CA PHE A 41 4.50 7.96 -6.29
C PHE A 41 5.91 7.73 -6.86
N ARG A 42 6.57 8.79 -7.36
CA ARG A 42 7.95 8.67 -7.89
C ARG A 42 8.97 8.23 -6.85
N ARG A 43 8.77 8.54 -5.56
CA ARG A 43 9.65 8.08 -4.49
C ARG A 43 9.64 6.56 -4.31
N LEU A 44 8.58 5.87 -4.71
CA LEU A 44 8.50 4.40 -4.65
C LEU A 44 9.59 3.71 -5.48
N GLN A 45 10.13 4.36 -6.53
CA GLN A 45 11.23 3.83 -7.34
C GLN A 45 12.47 3.47 -6.51
N ASN A 46 12.73 4.21 -5.45
CA ASN A 46 13.91 4.03 -4.59
C ASN A 46 13.50 3.56 -3.17
N LYS A 47 12.41 2.80 -3.07
CA LYS A 47 12.00 2.07 -1.88
C LYS A 47 12.02 0.57 -2.17
N THR A 48 12.67 -0.19 -1.31
CA THR A 48 12.76 -1.65 -1.37
C THR A 48 11.37 -2.27 -1.24
N GLN A 49 11.07 -3.26 -2.07
CA GLN A 49 9.89 -4.13 -1.92
C GLN A 49 10.21 -5.25 -0.94
N VAL A 50 10.99 -6.23 -1.37
CA VAL A 50 11.48 -7.36 -0.55
C VAL A 50 13.01 -7.41 -0.60
N PHE A 51 13.57 -7.45 -1.81
CA PHE A 51 15.01 -7.56 -2.00
C PHE A 51 15.70 -6.21 -1.98
N PRO A 52 16.99 -6.15 -1.55
CA PRO A 52 17.79 -4.95 -1.66
C PRO A 52 17.74 -4.38 -3.08
N LEU A 53 17.68 -3.06 -3.20
CA LEU A 53 17.75 -2.40 -4.51
C LEU A 53 19.11 -2.73 -5.15
N PRO A 54 19.13 -3.42 -6.30
CA PRO A 54 20.36 -4.03 -6.81
C PRO A 54 21.21 -3.08 -7.63
N GLY A 55 22.50 -3.34 -7.64
CA GLY A 55 23.40 -2.73 -8.59
C GLY A 55 23.45 -3.41 -9.97
N SER A 56 23.08 -4.70 -10.09
CA SER A 56 23.29 -5.50 -11.30
C SER A 56 22.17 -6.43 -11.72
N ILE A 57 21.20 -6.73 -10.86
CA ILE A 57 20.07 -7.62 -11.16
C ILE A 57 18.78 -6.85 -10.93
N PHE A 58 17.89 -6.86 -11.93
CA PHE A 58 16.59 -6.20 -11.82
C PHE A 58 15.62 -7.06 -11.05
N VAL A 59 15.31 -6.64 -9.82
CA VAL A 59 14.20 -7.12 -9.02
C VAL A 59 13.16 -6.01 -8.87
N HIS A 60 11.97 -6.37 -8.40
CA HIS A 60 10.87 -5.40 -8.23
C HIS A 60 11.21 -4.40 -7.11
N ASN A 61 10.88 -3.14 -7.36
CA ASN A 61 10.80 -2.09 -6.37
C ASN A 61 9.34 -1.69 -6.17
N ARG A 62 9.05 -0.86 -5.17
CA ARG A 62 7.65 -0.48 -4.88
C ARG A 62 6.92 0.22 -6.02
N LEU A 63 7.64 0.94 -6.90
CA LEU A 63 7.02 1.59 -8.05
C LEU A 63 6.60 0.57 -9.11
N THR A 64 7.48 -0.37 -9.48
CA THR A 64 7.14 -1.42 -10.46
C THR A 64 6.03 -2.32 -9.93
N HIS A 65 6.12 -2.73 -8.67
CA HIS A 65 5.07 -3.48 -7.99
C HIS A 65 3.73 -2.74 -8.03
N SER A 66 3.67 -1.46 -7.65
CA SER A 66 2.43 -0.69 -7.69
C SER A 66 1.82 -0.59 -9.10
N LEU A 67 2.66 -0.55 -10.16
CA LEU A 67 2.18 -0.56 -11.55
C LEU A 67 1.59 -1.91 -11.95
N GLU A 68 2.20 -3.00 -11.52
CA GLU A 68 1.73 -4.37 -11.77
C GLU A 68 0.41 -4.63 -11.03
N VAL A 69 0.35 -4.27 -9.73
CA VAL A 69 -0.88 -4.33 -8.94
C VAL A 69 -2.00 -3.49 -9.58
N ALA A 70 -1.68 -2.29 -10.12
CA ALA A 70 -2.65 -1.45 -10.82
C ALA A 70 -3.17 -2.10 -12.11
N SER A 71 -2.34 -2.84 -12.83
CA SER A 71 -2.74 -3.59 -14.03
C SER A 71 -3.69 -4.75 -13.69
N VAL A 72 -3.32 -5.57 -12.71
CA VAL A 72 -4.14 -6.68 -12.21
C VAL A 72 -5.46 -6.16 -11.62
N GLY A 73 -5.40 -5.11 -10.79
CA GLY A 73 -6.57 -4.48 -10.20
C GLY A 73 -7.54 -3.91 -11.24
N MET A 74 -7.04 -3.33 -12.34
CA MET A 74 -7.87 -2.89 -13.46
C MET A 74 -8.59 -4.06 -14.12
N SER A 75 -7.89 -5.18 -14.36
CA SER A 75 -8.47 -6.39 -14.94
C SER A 75 -9.57 -6.95 -14.05
N LEU A 76 -9.29 -7.13 -12.75
CA LEU A 76 -10.27 -7.60 -11.75
C LEU A 76 -11.52 -6.71 -11.74
N GLY A 77 -11.33 -5.39 -11.62
CA GLY A 77 -12.44 -4.42 -11.57
C GLY A 77 -13.29 -4.44 -12.83
N ASN A 78 -12.68 -4.49 -14.01
CA ASN A 78 -13.39 -4.55 -15.29
C ASN A 78 -14.19 -5.85 -15.44
N ASP A 79 -13.61 -6.99 -15.08
CA ASP A 79 -14.28 -8.29 -15.23
C ASP A 79 -15.43 -8.43 -14.24
N ILE A 80 -15.26 -8.00 -12.99
CA ILE A 80 -16.31 -7.99 -11.98
C ILE A 80 -17.44 -7.04 -12.38
N SER A 81 -17.10 -5.81 -12.81
CA SER A 81 -18.06 -4.81 -13.25
C SER A 81 -18.94 -5.34 -14.39
N ARG A 82 -18.32 -5.89 -15.43
CA ARG A 82 -19.04 -6.47 -16.58
C ARG A 82 -20.02 -7.56 -16.14
N ARG A 83 -19.59 -8.52 -15.32
CA ARG A 83 -20.42 -9.65 -14.87
C ARG A 83 -21.55 -9.22 -13.93
N ILE A 84 -21.34 -8.18 -13.13
CA ILE A 84 -22.40 -7.60 -12.27
C ILE A 84 -23.44 -6.89 -13.15
N ILE A 85 -23.00 -6.10 -14.15
CA ILE A 85 -23.89 -5.42 -15.10
C ILE A 85 -24.74 -6.42 -15.89
N GLU A 86 -24.20 -7.57 -16.29
CA GLU A 86 -24.97 -8.65 -16.93
C GLU A 86 -26.14 -9.13 -16.05
N LYS A 87 -25.97 -9.15 -14.72
CA LYS A 87 -27.01 -9.52 -13.74
C LYS A 87 -27.91 -8.36 -13.33
N ARG A 88 -27.38 -7.11 -13.41
CA ARG A 88 -28.04 -5.87 -12.98
C ARG A 88 -27.88 -4.78 -14.05
N PRO A 89 -28.68 -4.87 -15.14
CA PRO A 89 -28.59 -3.94 -16.28
C PRO A 89 -28.80 -2.46 -15.91
N GLU A 90 -29.42 -2.17 -14.78
CA GLU A 90 -29.62 -0.81 -14.26
C GLU A 90 -28.30 -0.10 -13.87
N LEU A 91 -27.23 -0.85 -13.72
CA LEU A 91 -25.88 -0.29 -13.46
C LEU A 91 -25.13 0.09 -14.74
N LYS A 92 -25.67 -0.30 -15.90
CA LYS A 92 -25.11 0.09 -17.20
C LYS A 92 -25.24 1.60 -17.44
N ASP A 93 -24.26 2.17 -18.13
CA ASP A 93 -24.20 3.62 -18.43
C ASP A 93 -24.13 4.48 -17.15
N THR A 94 -23.65 3.90 -16.03
CA THR A 94 -23.43 4.60 -14.75
C THR A 94 -21.95 4.65 -14.40
N LEU A 95 -21.58 5.36 -13.32
CA LEU A 95 -20.21 5.37 -12.79
C LEU A 95 -19.68 3.97 -12.39
N PHE A 96 -20.56 2.97 -12.28
CA PHE A 96 -20.20 1.61 -11.95
C PHE A 96 -19.29 0.97 -13.01
N GLU A 97 -19.37 1.38 -14.26
CA GLU A 97 -18.49 0.91 -15.34
C GLU A 97 -17.02 1.30 -15.13
N GLU A 98 -16.77 2.31 -14.30
CA GLU A 98 -15.42 2.82 -14.00
C GLU A 98 -14.70 2.08 -12.85
N ILE A 99 -15.28 1.00 -12.32
CA ILE A 99 -14.69 0.26 -11.19
C ILE A 99 -13.24 -0.13 -11.48
N GLY A 100 -12.92 -0.61 -12.68
CA GLY A 100 -11.55 -0.96 -13.04
C GLY A 100 -10.59 0.23 -12.93
N THR A 101 -11.02 1.41 -13.35
CA THR A 101 -10.21 2.64 -13.25
C THR A 101 -10.02 3.06 -11.79
N ILE A 102 -11.06 2.94 -10.95
CA ILE A 102 -11.00 3.26 -9.52
C ILE A 102 -10.03 2.33 -8.81
N VAL A 103 -10.18 1.01 -9.02
CA VAL A 103 -9.32 -0.01 -8.42
C VAL A 103 -7.88 0.16 -8.86
N SER A 104 -7.64 0.41 -10.15
CA SER A 104 -6.29 0.67 -10.67
C SER A 104 -5.62 1.88 -10.00
N ALA A 105 -6.37 2.99 -9.81
CA ALA A 105 -5.86 4.15 -9.10
C ALA A 105 -5.59 3.84 -7.60
N ALA A 106 -6.46 3.08 -6.96
CA ALA A 106 -6.27 2.64 -5.57
C ALA A 106 -5.03 1.73 -5.43
N CYS A 107 -4.83 0.82 -6.37
CA CYS A 107 -3.64 -0.03 -6.45
C CYS A 107 -2.34 0.77 -6.60
N LEU A 108 -2.32 1.86 -7.39
CA LEU A 108 -1.14 2.74 -7.45
C LEU A 108 -0.82 3.38 -6.09
N ALA A 109 -1.83 3.59 -5.27
CA ALA A 109 -1.70 4.32 -4.01
C ALA A 109 -1.47 3.44 -2.78
N HIS A 110 -1.71 2.12 -2.86
CA HIS A 110 -1.73 1.25 -1.69
C HIS A 110 -0.40 1.27 -0.90
N ASP A 111 0.72 1.38 -1.58
CA ASP A 111 2.07 1.37 -1.01
C ASP A 111 2.67 2.77 -0.73
N LEU A 112 1.93 3.86 -1.00
CA LEU A 112 2.44 5.23 -0.85
C LEU A 112 2.89 5.55 0.57
N GLY A 113 2.26 4.96 1.56
CA GLY A 113 2.49 5.24 2.98
C GLY A 113 3.63 4.47 3.60
N ASN A 114 4.17 3.46 2.93
CA ASN A 114 5.27 2.67 3.47
C ASN A 114 6.53 3.54 3.66
N PRO A 115 7.16 3.48 4.85
CA PRO A 115 8.39 4.19 5.11
C PRO A 115 9.58 3.58 4.36
N PRO A 116 10.77 4.21 4.38
CA PRO A 116 11.99 3.56 3.91
C PRO A 116 12.20 2.20 4.56
N PHE A 117 12.75 1.26 3.82
CA PHE A 117 13.00 -0.13 4.26
C PHE A 117 11.73 -0.90 4.67
N GLY A 118 10.55 -0.45 4.23
CA GLY A 118 9.29 -1.17 4.38
C GLY A 118 8.94 -1.54 5.81
N HIS A 119 8.71 -2.81 6.06
CA HIS A 119 8.29 -3.35 7.37
C HIS A 119 9.28 -3.07 8.50
N SER A 120 10.58 -3.14 8.19
CA SER A 120 11.63 -2.80 9.14
C SER A 120 11.59 -1.33 9.54
N GLY A 121 11.28 -0.44 8.59
CA GLY A 121 11.06 0.98 8.86
C GLY A 121 9.80 1.25 9.71
N GLU A 122 8.69 0.56 9.46
CA GLU A 122 7.49 0.63 10.32
C GLU A 122 7.82 0.21 11.76
N LYS A 123 8.50 -0.94 11.90
CA LYS A 123 8.92 -1.43 13.22
C LYS A 123 9.85 -0.46 13.94
N ALA A 124 10.78 0.16 13.23
CA ALA A 124 11.67 1.16 13.83
C ALA A 124 10.90 2.38 14.36
N ILE A 125 9.88 2.86 13.65
CA ILE A 125 9.02 3.96 14.11
C ILE A 125 8.22 3.52 15.35
N GLN A 126 7.55 2.36 15.28
CA GLN A 126 6.73 1.82 16.37
C GLN A 126 7.56 1.62 17.65
N THR A 127 8.69 0.91 17.55
CA THR A 127 9.53 0.56 18.71
C THR A 127 10.28 1.76 19.26
N PHE A 128 10.58 2.78 18.46
CA PHE A 128 11.13 4.04 18.96
C PHE A 128 10.23 4.66 20.04
N PHE A 129 8.90 4.66 19.83
CA PHE A 129 7.94 5.18 20.81
C PHE A 129 7.60 4.15 21.89
N SER A 130 7.36 2.89 21.54
CA SER A 130 6.88 1.89 22.51
C SER A 130 7.98 1.34 23.44
N GLU A 131 9.23 1.30 23.01
CA GLU A 131 10.34 0.68 23.74
C GLU A 131 11.58 1.59 23.87
N GLY A 132 11.71 2.60 23.00
CA GLY A 132 12.91 3.43 22.87
C GLY A 132 12.82 4.79 23.57
N ALA A 133 13.69 5.72 23.11
CA ALA A 133 13.80 7.08 23.64
C ALA A 133 12.51 7.91 23.48
N GLY A 134 11.65 7.55 22.52
CA GLY A 134 10.36 8.19 22.30
C GLY A 134 9.36 8.03 23.44
N GLN A 135 9.57 7.09 24.38
CA GLN A 135 8.72 6.97 25.57
C GLN A 135 8.64 8.26 26.40
N THR A 136 9.66 9.11 26.32
CA THR A 136 9.72 10.37 27.06
C THR A 136 8.63 11.39 26.66
N VAL A 137 7.99 11.22 25.51
CA VAL A 137 6.89 12.10 25.06
C VAL A 137 5.51 11.59 25.47
N LYS A 138 5.39 10.38 26.01
CA LYS A 138 4.12 9.71 26.32
C LYS A 138 3.16 10.59 27.13
N ASP A 139 3.66 11.18 28.20
CA ASP A 139 2.86 12.01 29.13
C ASP A 139 2.64 13.44 28.61
N GLN A 140 3.17 13.77 27.43
CA GLN A 140 3.09 15.08 26.81
C GLN A 140 2.13 15.12 25.61
N VAL A 141 1.59 13.98 25.23
CA VAL A 141 0.68 13.81 24.08
C VAL A 141 -0.62 13.13 24.51
N SER A 142 -1.66 13.28 23.70
CA SER A 142 -2.95 12.62 23.96
C SER A 142 -2.84 11.08 23.82
N PRO A 143 -3.67 10.31 24.56
CA PRO A 143 -3.68 8.86 24.42
C PRO A 143 -3.98 8.37 22.99
N ALA A 144 -4.86 9.07 22.27
CA ALA A 144 -5.20 8.70 20.89
C ALA A 144 -4.01 8.90 19.95
N PHE A 145 -3.28 10.01 20.09
CA PHE A 145 -2.05 10.24 19.33
C PHE A 145 -0.95 9.24 19.71
N TRP A 146 -0.85 8.87 21.00
CA TRP A 146 0.07 7.84 21.43
C TRP A 146 -0.20 6.49 20.77
N ASP A 147 -1.47 6.10 20.66
CA ASP A 147 -1.87 4.89 19.92
C ASP A 147 -1.47 5.00 18.44
N ASP A 148 -1.66 6.16 17.81
CA ASP A 148 -1.28 6.39 16.41
C ASP A 148 0.20 6.13 16.15
N ILE A 149 1.09 6.71 16.99
CA ILE A 149 2.55 6.66 16.76
C ILE A 149 3.18 5.33 17.19
N THR A 150 2.62 4.67 18.22
CA THR A 150 3.10 3.36 18.68
C THR A 150 2.66 2.19 17.77
N HIS A 151 1.61 2.41 16.98
CA HIS A 151 1.12 1.44 15.99
C HIS A 151 1.36 1.90 14.55
N PHE A 152 2.18 2.94 14.31
CA PHE A 152 2.39 3.51 12.98
C PHE A 152 2.26 2.45 11.86
N GLU A 153 1.46 2.73 10.84
CA GLU A 153 1.06 1.76 9.83
C GLU A 153 1.01 2.39 8.43
N GLY A 154 1.60 1.72 7.44
CA GLY A 154 1.73 2.24 6.08
C GLY A 154 0.39 2.51 5.39
N ASN A 155 -0.64 1.68 5.60
CA ASN A 155 -1.96 1.92 5.01
C ASN A 155 -2.60 3.21 5.56
N ALA A 156 -2.53 3.44 6.87
CA ALA A 156 -3.00 4.68 7.49
C ALA A 156 -2.21 5.90 6.96
N ASN A 157 -0.91 5.75 6.82
CA ASN A 157 -0.05 6.79 6.26
C ASN A 157 -0.33 7.07 4.78
N ALA A 158 -0.71 6.07 3.98
CA ALA A 158 -1.15 6.27 2.59
C ALA A 158 -2.41 7.15 2.53
N PHE A 159 -3.39 6.88 3.38
CA PHE A 159 -4.59 7.72 3.49
C PHE A 159 -4.24 9.16 3.90
N ARG A 160 -3.35 9.34 4.91
CA ARG A 160 -2.85 10.66 5.33
C ARG A 160 -2.15 11.39 4.19
N ILE A 161 -1.21 10.77 3.47
CA ILE A 161 -0.51 11.39 2.33
C ILE A 161 -1.49 11.95 1.31
N LEU A 162 -2.60 11.26 1.07
CA LEU A 162 -3.59 11.64 0.06
C LEU A 162 -4.58 12.70 0.52
N THR A 163 -4.90 12.76 1.80
CA THR A 163 -5.96 13.63 2.36
C THR A 163 -5.43 14.81 3.15
N HIS A 164 -4.26 14.68 3.79
CA HIS A 164 -3.69 15.73 4.63
C HIS A 164 -3.30 16.98 3.82
N CYS A 165 -3.61 18.14 4.39
CA CYS A 165 -3.24 19.43 3.81
C CYS A 165 -1.87 19.88 4.34
N PHE A 166 -0.80 19.35 3.75
CA PHE A 166 0.55 19.81 4.08
C PHE A 166 0.73 21.30 3.86
N LYS A 167 1.63 21.91 4.61
CA LYS A 167 1.88 23.35 4.58
C LYS A 167 2.12 23.89 3.17
N GLY A 168 1.37 24.93 2.81
CA GLY A 168 1.44 25.54 1.49
C GLY A 168 0.70 24.77 0.37
N ARG A 169 -0.03 23.72 0.71
CA ARG A 169 -0.89 23.01 -0.25
C ARG A 169 -2.35 23.43 -0.13
N ARG A 170 -3.12 23.16 -1.18
CA ARG A 170 -4.57 23.39 -1.21
C ARG A 170 -5.32 22.40 -0.31
N PRO A 171 -6.51 22.75 0.20
CA PRO A 171 -7.37 21.83 0.94
C PRO A 171 -7.67 20.55 0.17
N GLY A 172 -7.77 19.42 0.91
CA GLY A 172 -8.05 18.11 0.33
C GLY A 172 -6.82 17.37 -0.21
N GLY A 173 -5.62 17.82 0.12
CA GLY A 173 -4.38 17.13 -0.23
C GLY A 173 -4.24 16.89 -1.74
N PHE A 174 -4.31 15.63 -2.17
CA PHE A 174 -4.29 15.22 -3.59
C PHE A 174 -5.62 15.44 -4.30
N VAL A 175 -6.70 15.76 -3.56
CA VAL A 175 -8.05 15.99 -4.12
C VAL A 175 -8.54 14.78 -4.92
N MET A 176 -8.43 13.60 -4.32
CA MET A 176 -8.87 12.33 -4.90
C MET A 176 -10.38 12.15 -4.78
N THR A 177 -10.96 11.24 -5.56
CA THR A 177 -12.39 10.90 -5.44
C THR A 177 -12.64 10.09 -4.15
N TYR A 178 -13.85 10.20 -3.63
CA TYR A 178 -14.25 9.48 -2.41
C TYR A 178 -14.15 7.96 -2.57
N SER A 179 -14.60 7.42 -3.72
CA SER A 179 -14.53 5.97 -3.97
C SER A 179 -13.09 5.47 -4.02
N MET A 180 -12.18 6.22 -4.66
CA MET A 180 -10.76 5.87 -4.69
C MET A 180 -10.15 5.88 -3.27
N LEU A 181 -10.42 6.93 -2.48
CA LEU A 181 -9.92 7.03 -1.10
C LEU A 181 -10.46 5.93 -0.19
N ALA A 182 -11.73 5.57 -0.30
CA ALA A 182 -12.28 4.45 0.48
C ALA A 182 -11.70 3.10 0.06
N SER A 183 -11.30 2.95 -1.20
CA SER A 183 -10.79 1.70 -1.76
C SER A 183 -9.37 1.34 -1.30
N ILE A 184 -8.59 2.31 -0.77
CA ILE A 184 -7.25 2.04 -0.21
C ILE A 184 -7.29 1.68 1.29
N VAL A 185 -8.40 1.94 1.99
CA VAL A 185 -8.46 1.74 3.45
C VAL A 185 -8.84 0.30 3.78
N LYS A 186 -7.83 -0.56 3.85
CA LYS A 186 -7.96 -2.01 4.15
C LYS A 186 -8.50 -2.26 5.56
N TYR A 187 -8.16 -1.40 6.52
CA TYR A 187 -8.52 -1.52 7.93
C TYR A 187 -9.32 -0.30 8.39
N PRO A 188 -10.62 -0.21 8.10
CA PRO A 188 -11.41 1.01 8.27
C PRO A 188 -11.78 1.29 9.73
N PHE A 189 -10.77 1.41 10.60
CA PHE A 189 -10.91 1.71 12.02
C PHE A 189 -9.69 2.46 12.57
N ALA A 190 -9.91 3.15 13.70
CA ALA A 190 -8.91 3.95 14.40
C ALA A 190 -7.81 3.11 15.04
N SER A 191 -6.64 3.69 15.29
CA SER A 191 -5.44 3.05 15.86
C SER A 191 -5.68 2.40 17.22
N SER A 192 -6.53 2.97 18.06
CA SER A 192 -6.93 2.38 19.36
C SER A 192 -7.63 1.01 19.25
N LEU A 193 -8.06 0.62 18.05
CA LEU A 193 -8.65 -0.69 17.74
C LEU A 193 -7.68 -1.64 17.03
N ALA A 194 -6.42 -1.24 16.85
CA ALA A 194 -5.41 -2.02 16.12
C ALA A 194 -5.06 -3.37 16.77
N GLY A 195 -5.22 -3.48 18.08
CA GLY A 195 -4.93 -4.70 18.84
C GLY A 195 -3.47 -5.17 18.67
N SER A 196 -3.24 -6.46 18.86
CA SER A 196 -1.89 -7.06 18.75
C SER A 196 -1.34 -7.10 17.31
N HIS A 197 -2.19 -6.94 16.29
CA HIS A 197 -1.77 -6.95 14.90
C HIS A 197 -1.23 -5.59 14.44
N GLY A 198 -1.48 -4.51 15.19
CA GLY A 198 -0.98 -3.16 14.91
C GLY A 198 -1.54 -2.54 13.61
N LYS A 199 -2.60 -3.10 13.01
CA LYS A 199 -3.17 -2.62 11.75
C LYS A 199 -4.36 -1.72 11.98
N PHE A 200 -4.39 -0.56 11.28
CA PHE A 200 -5.50 0.40 11.29
C PHE A 200 -5.48 1.24 10.00
N GLY A 201 -6.50 2.05 9.73
CA GLY A 201 -6.66 2.64 8.41
C GLY A 201 -6.52 4.16 8.32
N PHE A 202 -6.54 4.85 9.44
CA PHE A 202 -6.39 6.32 9.49
C PHE A 202 -5.94 6.77 10.88
N PHE A 203 -5.07 7.76 10.92
CA PHE A 203 -4.67 8.41 12.17
C PHE A 203 -5.82 9.25 12.76
N THR A 204 -5.71 9.59 14.02
CA THR A 204 -6.70 10.44 14.72
C THR A 204 -6.96 11.75 13.96
N SER A 205 -5.91 12.35 13.38
CA SER A 205 -6.01 13.59 12.59
C SER A 205 -6.83 13.42 11.29
N GLU A 206 -6.91 12.22 10.72
CA GLU A 206 -7.67 11.92 9.49
C GLU A 206 -9.03 11.26 9.77
N ALA A 207 -9.39 11.00 11.05
CA ALA A 207 -10.62 10.29 11.42
C ALA A 207 -11.90 10.96 10.89
N GLU A 208 -12.02 12.28 11.04
CA GLU A 208 -13.17 13.05 10.52
C GLU A 208 -13.23 13.01 8.99
N SER A 209 -12.07 13.04 8.33
CA SER A 209 -11.97 12.94 6.87
C SER A 209 -12.49 11.58 6.38
N TYR A 210 -12.09 10.50 7.06
CA TYR A 210 -12.57 9.16 6.70
C TYR A 210 -14.06 9.00 7.02
N GLN A 211 -14.51 9.48 8.17
CA GLN A 211 -15.95 9.47 8.54
C GLN A 211 -16.79 10.14 7.46
N LYS A 212 -16.42 11.33 7.02
CA LYS A 212 -17.13 12.07 5.96
C LYS A 212 -17.23 11.28 4.66
N ILE A 213 -16.13 10.63 4.26
CA ILE A 213 -16.08 9.79 3.06
C ILE A 213 -16.99 8.56 3.24
N ALA A 214 -16.88 7.87 4.37
CA ALA A 214 -17.61 6.65 4.65
C ALA A 214 -19.11 6.88 4.69
N GLU A 215 -19.57 7.96 5.33
CA GLU A 215 -20.99 8.33 5.41
C GLU A 215 -21.57 8.69 4.05
N GLU A 216 -20.86 9.47 3.24
CA GLU A 216 -21.27 9.82 1.87
C GLU A 216 -21.42 8.57 0.99
N LEU A 217 -20.49 7.63 1.09
CA LEU A 217 -20.51 6.38 0.33
C LEU A 217 -21.48 5.33 0.91
N GLY A 218 -22.12 5.62 2.05
CA GLY A 218 -23.03 4.71 2.70
C GLY A 218 -22.37 3.45 3.26
N LEU A 219 -21.11 3.55 3.72
CA LEU A 219 -20.45 2.46 4.41
C LEU A 219 -21.12 2.21 5.77
N ILE A 220 -21.29 0.95 6.12
CA ILE A 220 -21.93 0.55 7.38
C ILE A 220 -20.98 0.86 8.54
N ARG A 221 -21.42 1.74 9.44
CA ARG A 221 -20.72 2.04 10.68
C ARG A 221 -20.95 0.92 11.69
N LEU A 222 -19.86 0.42 12.29
CA LEU A 222 -19.87 -0.65 13.28
C LEU A 222 -19.72 -0.13 14.72
N SER A 223 -19.11 1.05 14.91
CA SER A 223 -18.96 1.71 16.20
C SER A 223 -20.20 2.55 16.54
N LYS A 224 -20.50 2.66 17.84
CA LYS A 224 -21.53 3.57 18.37
C LYS A 224 -20.97 4.98 18.52
N ASP A 225 -21.87 5.94 18.79
CA ASP A 225 -21.45 7.31 19.09
C ASP A 225 -20.62 7.36 20.39
N GLY A 226 -19.49 8.06 20.33
CA GLY A 226 -18.53 8.13 21.41
C GLY A 226 -17.50 6.99 21.47
N GLU A 227 -17.66 5.95 20.65
CA GLU A 227 -16.65 4.90 20.49
C GLU A 227 -15.67 5.26 19.37
N PRO A 228 -14.43 4.70 19.38
CA PRO A 228 -13.49 4.83 18.27
C PRO A 228 -14.12 4.41 16.94
N LEU A 229 -13.88 5.19 15.90
CA LEU A 229 -14.48 4.96 14.58
C LEU A 229 -14.14 3.58 14.03
N ARG A 230 -15.16 2.88 13.55
CA ARG A 230 -15.05 1.60 12.86
C ARG A 230 -16.17 1.44 11.85
N TYR A 231 -15.76 1.13 10.62
CA TYR A 231 -16.66 0.87 9.50
C TYR A 231 -16.41 -0.53 8.90
N VAL A 232 -17.32 -0.98 8.04
CA VAL A 232 -17.03 -2.12 7.14
C VAL A 232 -16.11 -1.67 6.02
N ARG A 233 -15.39 -2.62 5.41
CA ARG A 233 -14.55 -2.35 4.23
C ARG A 233 -15.42 -1.88 3.05
N HIS A 234 -14.92 -0.94 2.27
CA HIS A 234 -15.48 -0.65 0.96
C HIS A 234 -15.31 -1.88 0.05
N PRO A 235 -16.32 -2.28 -0.76
CA PRO A 235 -16.23 -3.49 -1.58
C PRO A 235 -15.01 -3.55 -2.52
N LEU A 236 -14.56 -2.41 -3.03
CA LEU A 236 -13.39 -2.36 -3.92
C LEU A 236 -12.06 -2.65 -3.20
N VAL A 237 -12.01 -2.57 -1.87
CA VAL A 237 -10.83 -2.95 -1.08
C VAL A 237 -10.44 -4.41 -1.33
N TYR A 238 -11.42 -5.29 -1.48
CA TYR A 238 -11.17 -6.72 -1.75
C TYR A 238 -10.49 -6.96 -3.10
N MET A 239 -10.77 -6.12 -4.09
CA MET A 239 -10.12 -6.18 -5.41
C MET A 239 -8.69 -5.64 -5.34
N VAL A 240 -8.47 -4.55 -4.58
CA VAL A 240 -7.12 -4.00 -4.34
C VAL A 240 -6.27 -5.01 -3.58
N GLU A 241 -6.80 -5.60 -2.50
CA GLU A 241 -6.13 -6.64 -1.71
C GLU A 241 -5.78 -7.86 -2.58
N ALA A 242 -6.72 -8.37 -3.38
CA ALA A 242 -6.45 -9.51 -4.25
C ALA A 242 -5.40 -9.21 -5.33
N ALA A 243 -5.41 -8.01 -5.91
CA ALA A 243 -4.40 -7.60 -6.88
C ALA A 243 -3.01 -7.53 -6.25
N ASP A 244 -2.90 -7.01 -5.02
CA ASP A 244 -1.66 -6.96 -4.26
C ASP A 244 -1.17 -8.38 -3.92
N ASP A 245 -2.02 -9.22 -3.33
CA ASP A 245 -1.70 -10.61 -2.96
C ASP A 245 -1.19 -11.41 -4.18
N ILE A 246 -1.85 -11.29 -5.35
CA ILE A 246 -1.44 -11.97 -6.58
C ILE A 246 -0.05 -11.50 -7.03
N CYS A 247 0.16 -10.18 -7.11
CA CYS A 247 1.43 -9.63 -7.58
C CYS A 247 2.56 -9.91 -6.58
N TYR A 248 2.32 -9.68 -5.29
CA TYR A 248 3.33 -9.83 -4.26
C TYR A 248 3.92 -11.24 -4.26
N GLU A 249 3.08 -12.27 -4.13
CA GLU A 249 3.55 -13.66 -4.01
C GLU A 249 4.22 -14.17 -5.30
N ILE A 250 3.58 -13.92 -6.45
CA ILE A 250 4.07 -14.50 -7.72
C ILE A 250 5.34 -13.79 -8.23
N MET A 251 5.46 -12.48 -7.99
CA MET A 251 6.67 -11.73 -8.35
C MET A 251 7.85 -12.07 -7.43
N ASP A 252 7.61 -12.34 -6.16
CA ASP A 252 8.66 -12.78 -5.23
C ASP A 252 9.25 -14.13 -5.65
N ILE A 253 8.43 -15.05 -6.17
CA ILE A 253 8.91 -16.31 -6.74
C ILE A 253 9.78 -16.07 -7.98
N GLU A 254 9.36 -15.17 -8.89
CA GLU A 254 10.16 -14.82 -10.08
C GLU A 254 11.49 -14.16 -9.68
N ASP A 255 11.47 -13.17 -8.80
CA ASP A 255 12.68 -12.48 -8.35
C ASP A 255 13.65 -13.42 -7.63
N SER A 256 13.12 -14.38 -6.87
CA SER A 256 13.91 -15.41 -6.21
C SER A 256 14.63 -16.32 -7.19
N HIS A 257 13.98 -16.63 -8.32
CA HIS A 257 14.65 -17.34 -9.42
C HIS A 257 15.77 -16.51 -10.04
N LYS A 258 15.52 -15.24 -10.37
CA LYS A 258 16.54 -14.31 -10.90
C LYS A 258 17.74 -14.17 -9.98
N LEU A 259 17.50 -14.14 -8.66
CA LEU A 259 18.55 -14.06 -7.63
C LEU A 259 19.18 -15.42 -7.31
N LYS A 260 18.78 -16.52 -7.97
CA LYS A 260 19.26 -17.88 -7.76
C LYS A 260 19.03 -18.39 -6.33
N ILE A 261 18.03 -17.89 -5.64
CA ILE A 261 17.54 -18.42 -4.37
C ILE A 261 16.72 -19.69 -4.63
N LEU A 262 15.91 -19.66 -5.71
CA LEU A 262 15.20 -20.82 -6.23
C LEU A 262 15.84 -21.27 -7.55
N SER A 263 15.96 -22.59 -7.73
CA SER A 263 16.35 -23.18 -9.01
C SER A 263 15.20 -23.06 -10.02
N PHE A 264 15.52 -23.20 -11.32
CA PHE A 264 14.48 -23.24 -12.36
C PHE A 264 13.42 -24.31 -12.09
N GLN A 265 13.85 -25.54 -11.71
CA GLN A 265 12.92 -26.65 -11.45
C GLN A 265 11.98 -26.35 -10.28
N GLU A 266 12.50 -25.79 -9.17
CA GLU A 266 11.66 -25.39 -8.03
C GLU A 266 10.64 -24.32 -8.43
N THR A 267 11.06 -23.34 -9.23
CA THR A 267 10.20 -22.26 -9.72
C THR A 267 9.12 -22.80 -10.67
N GLU A 268 9.50 -23.67 -11.63
CA GLU A 268 8.56 -24.33 -12.53
C GLU A 268 7.53 -25.14 -11.76
N ASP A 269 7.96 -25.96 -10.79
CA ASP A 269 7.07 -26.81 -9.99
C ASP A 269 6.06 -25.96 -9.20
N LEU A 270 6.48 -24.85 -8.62
CA LEU A 270 5.60 -23.93 -7.90
C LEU A 270 4.58 -23.28 -8.84
N LEU A 271 5.02 -22.72 -9.96
CA LEU A 271 4.13 -22.02 -10.89
C LEU A 271 3.17 -22.97 -11.63
N LEU A 272 3.61 -24.16 -11.97
CA LEU A 272 2.75 -25.11 -12.66
C LEU A 272 1.77 -25.84 -11.72
N ALA A 273 1.98 -25.84 -10.39
CA ALA A 273 1.05 -26.41 -9.42
C ALA A 273 -0.35 -25.76 -9.46
N PHE A 274 -0.47 -24.54 -9.97
CA PHE A 274 -1.76 -23.87 -10.16
C PHE A 274 -2.65 -24.53 -11.23
N PHE A 275 -2.11 -25.43 -12.05
CA PHE A 275 -2.80 -26.04 -13.20
C PHE A 275 -2.89 -27.56 -13.05
N ASP A 276 -3.91 -28.16 -13.70
CA ASP A 276 -3.98 -29.61 -13.88
C ASP A 276 -2.90 -30.11 -14.85
N GLU A 277 -2.65 -31.41 -14.83
CA GLU A 277 -1.59 -32.05 -15.62
C GLU A 277 -1.74 -31.81 -17.15
N ASP A 278 -2.96 -31.74 -17.66
CA ASP A 278 -3.20 -31.47 -19.07
C ASP A 278 -2.84 -30.04 -19.45
N THR A 279 -3.19 -29.07 -18.58
CA THR A 279 -2.84 -27.67 -18.76
C THR A 279 -1.35 -27.46 -18.59
N GLN A 280 -0.71 -28.10 -17.61
CA GLN A 280 0.76 -28.06 -17.43
C GLN A 280 1.48 -28.55 -18.70
N ARG A 281 1.03 -29.68 -19.30
CA ARG A 281 1.59 -30.19 -20.56
C ARG A 281 1.42 -29.19 -21.69
N LYS A 282 0.26 -28.55 -21.81
CA LYS A 282 -0.03 -27.54 -22.84
C LYS A 282 0.89 -26.30 -22.66
N ILE A 283 1.09 -25.83 -21.43
CA ILE A 283 1.99 -24.70 -21.14
C ILE A 283 3.41 -25.05 -21.56
N ARG A 284 3.95 -26.20 -21.15
CA ARG A 284 5.29 -26.64 -21.53
C ARG A 284 5.43 -26.81 -23.03
N GLN A 285 4.44 -27.42 -23.69
CA GLN A 285 4.47 -27.61 -25.14
C GLN A 285 4.47 -26.28 -25.88
N ARG A 286 3.68 -25.32 -25.43
CA ARG A 286 3.62 -24.01 -26.04
C ARG A 286 4.94 -23.23 -25.90
N ILE A 287 5.59 -23.31 -24.74
CA ILE A 287 6.93 -22.73 -24.51
C ILE A 287 7.94 -23.32 -25.53
N ILE A 288 7.86 -24.63 -25.80
CA ILE A 288 8.70 -25.31 -26.78
C ILE A 288 8.35 -24.86 -28.21
N ASP A 289 7.08 -24.83 -28.56
CA ASP A 289 6.60 -24.46 -29.91
C ASP A 289 6.93 -23.02 -30.28
N GLU A 290 6.95 -22.13 -29.31
CA GLU A 290 7.35 -20.72 -29.45
C GLU A 290 8.89 -20.54 -29.44
N GLY A 291 9.66 -21.63 -29.26
CA GLY A 291 11.13 -21.62 -29.30
C GLY A 291 11.78 -20.93 -28.12
N VAL A 292 11.09 -20.80 -26.97
CA VAL A 292 11.62 -20.18 -25.76
C VAL A 292 12.64 -21.10 -25.10
N THR A 293 13.92 -20.73 -25.10
CA THR A 293 15.01 -21.51 -24.53
C THR A 293 15.57 -20.96 -23.25
N ASP A 294 15.51 -19.64 -23.06
CA ASP A 294 15.97 -18.97 -21.84
C ASP A 294 15.08 -19.30 -20.64
N GLU A 295 15.69 -19.63 -19.49
CA GLU A 295 14.98 -20.04 -18.29
C GLU A 295 14.15 -18.90 -17.69
N ASN A 296 14.67 -17.66 -17.71
CA ASN A 296 13.92 -16.52 -17.19
C ASN A 296 12.65 -16.25 -18.05
N GLU A 297 12.78 -16.34 -19.38
CA GLU A 297 11.65 -16.18 -20.29
C GLU A 297 10.59 -17.28 -20.10
N LYS A 298 11.00 -18.52 -19.79
CA LYS A 298 10.07 -19.61 -19.43
C LYS A 298 9.32 -19.26 -18.14
N VAL A 299 10.02 -18.74 -17.12
CA VAL A 299 9.41 -18.30 -15.87
C VAL A 299 8.43 -17.16 -16.10
N VAL A 300 8.80 -16.15 -16.92
CA VAL A 300 7.90 -15.04 -17.30
C VAL A 300 6.60 -15.56 -17.93
N TYR A 301 6.70 -16.54 -18.83
CA TYR A 301 5.53 -17.15 -19.48
C TYR A 301 4.62 -17.85 -18.47
N MET A 302 5.19 -18.68 -17.59
CA MET A 302 4.44 -19.39 -16.55
C MET A 302 3.81 -18.44 -15.56
N ARG A 303 4.54 -17.41 -15.11
CA ARG A 303 4.04 -16.34 -14.27
C ARG A 303 2.80 -15.66 -14.84
N ALA A 304 2.86 -15.24 -16.11
CA ALA A 304 1.74 -14.60 -16.78
C ALA A 304 0.49 -15.51 -16.81
N SER A 305 0.70 -16.82 -17.02
CA SER A 305 -0.38 -17.81 -16.99
C SER A 305 -0.99 -17.95 -15.59
N VAL A 306 -0.16 -17.92 -14.53
CA VAL A 306 -0.62 -18.01 -13.13
C VAL A 306 -1.39 -16.75 -12.74
N ILE A 307 -0.89 -15.57 -13.07
CA ILE A 307 -1.57 -14.29 -12.77
C ILE A 307 -2.97 -14.31 -13.39
N GLY A 308 -3.10 -14.60 -14.69
CA GLY A 308 -4.40 -14.66 -15.35
C GLY A 308 -5.34 -15.73 -14.76
N LYS A 309 -4.79 -16.86 -14.27
CA LYS A 309 -5.59 -17.87 -13.56
C LYS A 309 -6.08 -17.35 -12.21
N LEU A 310 -5.24 -16.71 -11.43
CA LEU A 310 -5.61 -16.15 -10.11
C LEU A 310 -6.60 -14.99 -10.25
N GLU A 311 -6.41 -14.09 -11.24
CA GLU A 311 -7.38 -13.04 -11.56
C GLU A 311 -8.78 -13.65 -11.79
N HIS A 312 -8.86 -14.67 -12.67
CA HIS A 312 -10.12 -15.35 -12.96
C HIS A 312 -10.77 -15.95 -11.70
N GLU A 313 -10.02 -16.63 -10.87
CA GLU A 313 -10.51 -17.25 -9.64
C GLU A 313 -10.98 -16.21 -8.63
N CYS A 314 -10.26 -15.09 -8.46
CA CYS A 314 -10.66 -14.00 -7.57
C CYS A 314 -11.93 -13.31 -8.07
N VAL A 315 -12.13 -13.17 -9.39
CA VAL A 315 -13.41 -12.68 -9.96
C VAL A 315 -14.56 -13.60 -9.56
N LEU A 316 -14.39 -14.91 -9.67
CA LEU A 316 -15.43 -15.88 -9.29
C LEU A 316 -15.72 -15.79 -7.78
N ALA A 317 -14.69 -15.75 -6.94
CA ALA A 317 -14.84 -15.63 -5.49
C ALA A 317 -15.59 -14.33 -5.10
N PHE A 318 -15.27 -13.21 -5.73
CA PHE A 318 -15.97 -11.95 -5.49
C PHE A 318 -17.46 -12.04 -5.84
N LEU A 319 -17.79 -12.61 -7.00
CA LEU A 319 -19.18 -12.74 -7.45
C LEU A 319 -20.00 -13.72 -6.61
N GLU A 320 -19.37 -14.74 -6.07
CA GLU A 320 -19.99 -15.69 -5.14
C GLU A 320 -20.35 -15.03 -3.81
N HIS A 321 -19.45 -14.16 -3.30
CA HIS A 321 -19.60 -13.49 -2.02
C HIS A 321 -20.09 -12.04 -2.11
N GLU A 322 -20.56 -11.58 -3.29
CA GLU A 322 -20.99 -10.18 -3.49
C GLU A 322 -22.00 -9.70 -2.44
N GLU A 323 -22.99 -10.54 -2.12
CA GLU A 323 -24.04 -10.19 -1.15
C GLU A 323 -23.47 -10.02 0.28
N GLU A 324 -22.56 -10.89 0.69
CA GLU A 324 -21.88 -10.82 1.99
C GLU A 324 -20.95 -9.60 2.07
N ILE A 325 -20.25 -9.28 0.99
CA ILE A 325 -19.42 -8.10 0.86
C ILE A 325 -20.27 -6.83 1.00
N LEU A 326 -21.39 -6.75 0.28
CA LEU A 326 -22.31 -5.62 0.37
C LEU A 326 -23.03 -5.53 1.73
N ALA A 327 -23.25 -6.65 2.41
CA ALA A 327 -23.77 -6.71 3.77
C ALA A 327 -22.71 -6.35 4.84
N GLY A 328 -21.42 -6.34 4.48
CA GLY A 328 -20.30 -6.10 5.39
C GLY A 328 -20.00 -7.28 6.33
N THR A 329 -20.43 -8.48 5.96
CA THR A 329 -20.23 -9.71 6.74
C THR A 329 -19.07 -10.55 6.26
N PHE A 330 -18.59 -10.35 5.03
CA PHE A 330 -17.41 -11.00 4.48
C PHE A 330 -16.13 -10.46 5.15
N LYS A 331 -15.30 -11.33 5.75
CA LYS A 331 -14.17 -10.91 6.61
C LYS A 331 -12.81 -11.42 6.16
N SER A 332 -12.75 -12.34 5.20
CA SER A 332 -11.50 -12.91 4.67
C SER A 332 -11.05 -12.22 3.38
N SER A 333 -9.92 -12.66 2.82
CA SER A 333 -9.45 -12.22 1.50
C SER A 333 -10.11 -13.03 0.37
N LEU A 334 -10.11 -12.52 -0.85
CA LEU A 334 -10.60 -13.29 -2.01
C LEU A 334 -9.74 -14.51 -2.30
N ILE A 335 -8.42 -14.42 -2.09
CA ILE A 335 -7.46 -15.51 -2.27
C ILE A 335 -7.80 -16.73 -1.40
N ASP A 336 -8.39 -16.54 -0.24
CA ASP A 336 -8.82 -17.64 0.64
C ASP A 336 -10.04 -18.41 0.09
N HIS A 337 -10.77 -17.83 -0.87
CA HIS A 337 -12.01 -18.36 -1.43
C HIS A 337 -11.91 -18.82 -2.89
N ILE A 338 -10.71 -18.79 -3.47
CA ILE A 338 -10.48 -19.35 -4.81
C ILE A 338 -10.57 -20.88 -4.79
N ALA A 339 -10.63 -21.51 -5.97
CA ALA A 339 -10.70 -22.95 -6.08
C ALA A 339 -9.55 -23.66 -5.34
N GLU A 340 -9.82 -24.83 -4.78
CA GLU A 340 -8.94 -25.55 -3.85
C GLU A 340 -7.53 -25.79 -4.41
N ARG A 341 -7.40 -26.17 -5.69
CA ARG A 341 -6.09 -26.37 -6.33
C ARG A 341 -5.25 -25.11 -6.29
N GLN A 342 -5.79 -23.99 -6.75
CA GLN A 342 -5.10 -22.71 -6.82
C GLN A 342 -4.77 -22.20 -5.42
N ARG A 343 -5.67 -22.34 -4.47
CA ARG A 343 -5.44 -21.98 -3.08
C ARG A 343 -4.31 -22.81 -2.44
N ASN A 344 -4.27 -24.12 -2.72
CA ASN A 344 -3.20 -24.98 -2.20
C ASN A 344 -1.84 -24.64 -2.84
N ALA A 345 -1.81 -24.34 -4.15
CA ALA A 345 -0.61 -23.90 -4.85
C ALA A 345 -0.12 -22.54 -4.30
N TYR A 346 -1.03 -21.59 -4.09
CA TYR A 346 -0.72 -20.29 -3.49
C TYR A 346 -0.10 -20.45 -2.09
N LYS A 347 -0.72 -21.25 -1.22
CA LYS A 347 -0.18 -21.56 0.11
C LYS A 347 1.17 -22.29 0.07
N GLN A 348 1.46 -23.04 -1.00
CA GLN A 348 2.79 -23.61 -1.17
C GLN A 348 3.83 -22.56 -1.53
N CYS A 349 3.48 -21.57 -2.38
CA CYS A 349 4.32 -20.41 -2.65
C CYS A 349 4.62 -19.64 -1.35
N GLU A 350 3.60 -19.28 -0.55
CA GLU A 350 3.77 -18.61 0.75
C GLU A 350 4.74 -19.34 1.68
N LYS A 351 4.63 -20.67 1.78
CA LYS A 351 5.55 -21.47 2.60
C LYS A 351 6.99 -21.39 2.12
N VAL A 352 7.21 -21.43 0.80
CA VAL A 352 8.54 -21.35 0.21
C VAL A 352 9.10 -19.94 0.39
N SER A 353 8.28 -18.91 0.15
CA SER A 353 8.64 -17.50 0.34
C SER A 353 9.06 -17.25 1.79
N TYR A 354 8.26 -17.70 2.75
CA TYR A 354 8.60 -17.57 4.17
C TYR A 354 9.91 -18.30 4.52
N ALA A 355 10.09 -19.55 4.05
CA ALA A 355 11.24 -20.37 4.44
C ALA A 355 12.54 -19.97 3.78
N LYS A 356 12.51 -19.54 2.50
CA LYS A 356 13.72 -19.33 1.69
C LYS A 356 13.97 -17.88 1.32
N ILE A 357 12.93 -17.06 1.19
CA ILE A 357 13.03 -15.69 0.68
C ILE A 357 13.19 -14.70 1.83
N TYR A 358 12.18 -14.59 2.70
CA TYR A 358 12.13 -13.55 3.72
C TYR A 358 13.17 -13.74 4.84
N HIS A 359 13.70 -14.95 5.00
CA HIS A 359 14.81 -15.24 5.92
C HIS A 359 16.16 -15.36 5.20
N SER A 360 16.23 -15.00 3.93
CA SER A 360 17.50 -14.98 3.21
C SER A 360 18.45 -13.91 3.78
N LYS A 361 19.75 -14.19 3.77
CA LYS A 361 20.75 -13.27 4.31
C LYS A 361 20.66 -11.85 3.72
N PRO A 362 20.49 -11.65 2.39
CA PRO A 362 20.34 -10.31 1.82
C PRO A 362 19.14 -9.53 2.36
N VAL A 363 17.99 -10.20 2.59
CA VAL A 363 16.79 -9.57 3.15
C VAL A 363 17.03 -9.19 4.61
N LEU A 364 17.58 -10.10 5.41
CA LEU A 364 17.89 -9.82 6.82
C LEU A 364 18.91 -8.69 6.98
N ASP A 365 19.93 -8.61 6.12
CA ASP A 365 20.96 -7.56 6.18
C ASP A 365 20.32 -6.17 5.92
N ILE A 366 19.33 -6.07 5.00
CA ILE A 366 18.65 -4.80 4.76
C ILE A 366 17.67 -4.45 5.87
N GLU A 367 16.99 -5.42 6.45
CA GLU A 367 16.11 -5.21 7.59
C GLU A 367 16.87 -4.68 8.81
N LEU A 368 18.00 -5.28 9.15
CA LEU A 368 18.85 -4.85 10.25
C LEU A 368 19.41 -3.43 10.01
N SER A 369 19.92 -3.18 8.80
CA SER A 369 20.46 -1.89 8.43
C SER A 369 19.38 -0.82 8.41
N GLY A 370 18.23 -1.11 7.81
CA GLY A 370 17.08 -0.21 7.70
C GLY A 370 16.52 0.14 9.06
N TYR A 371 16.35 -0.83 9.94
CA TYR A 371 15.91 -0.60 11.32
C TYR A 371 16.86 0.38 12.04
N LYS A 372 18.19 0.16 11.96
CA LYS A 372 19.16 1.02 12.63
C LYS A 372 19.18 2.44 12.06
N ILE A 373 19.08 2.57 10.73
CA ILE A 373 19.01 3.88 10.07
C ILE A 373 17.78 4.65 10.54
N MET A 374 16.61 4.02 10.45
CA MET A 374 15.32 4.63 10.82
C MET A 374 15.27 5.00 12.30
N ALA A 375 15.68 4.10 13.21
CA ALA A 375 15.70 4.37 14.64
C ALA A 375 16.60 5.57 14.97
N THR A 376 17.76 5.68 14.33
CA THR A 376 18.67 6.83 14.53
C THR A 376 18.04 8.13 14.03
N LEU A 377 17.41 8.12 12.84
CA LEU A 377 16.74 9.30 12.30
C LEU A 377 15.58 9.74 13.21
N MET A 378 14.77 8.78 13.69
CA MET A 378 13.69 9.06 14.65
C MET A 378 14.24 9.72 15.91
N GLU A 379 15.30 9.18 16.52
CA GLU A 379 15.90 9.71 17.74
C GLU A 379 16.33 11.17 17.57
N VAL A 380 17.06 11.48 16.50
CA VAL A 380 17.64 12.84 16.31
C VAL A 380 16.57 13.85 15.96
N PHE A 381 15.62 13.51 15.07
CA PHE A 381 14.61 14.47 14.61
C PHE A 381 13.47 14.65 15.62
N ILE A 382 13.11 13.60 16.38
CA ILE A 382 12.12 13.75 17.47
C ILE A 382 12.70 14.56 18.63
N ASP A 383 13.98 14.33 19.03
CA ASP A 383 14.62 15.21 20.02
C ASP A 383 14.64 16.68 19.54
N ALA A 384 14.90 16.92 18.26
CA ALA A 384 14.85 18.25 17.68
C ALA A 384 13.44 18.88 17.72
N ALA A 385 12.39 18.10 17.47
CA ALA A 385 11.00 18.55 17.55
C ALA A 385 10.57 18.88 19.00
N VAL A 386 11.03 18.07 19.97
CA VAL A 386 10.74 18.27 21.41
C VAL A 386 11.56 19.44 22.00
N ASN A 387 12.80 19.57 21.58
CA ASN A 387 13.76 20.59 22.10
C ASN A 387 14.22 21.55 20.98
N PRO A 388 13.33 22.35 20.36
CA PRO A 388 13.65 23.12 19.15
C PRO A 388 14.61 24.26 19.33
N THR A 389 14.85 24.71 20.59
CA THR A 389 15.73 25.86 20.91
C THR A 389 17.22 25.50 20.99
N ARG A 390 17.57 24.19 21.07
CA ARG A 390 18.95 23.74 21.11
C ARG A 390 19.66 24.03 19.77
N PHE A 391 20.93 24.37 19.82
CA PHE A 391 21.70 24.70 18.60
C PHE A 391 21.63 23.61 17.54
N TYR A 392 21.88 22.36 17.93
CA TYR A 392 21.87 21.22 16.97
C TYR A 392 20.47 20.96 16.45
N SER A 393 19.44 21.06 17.29
CA SER A 393 18.03 20.93 16.86
C SER A 393 17.66 21.92 15.77
N GLN A 394 18.12 23.21 15.92
CA GLN A 394 17.87 24.21 14.88
C GLN A 394 18.52 23.88 13.53
N GLN A 395 19.69 23.25 13.52
CA GLN A 395 20.33 22.82 12.27
C GLN A 395 19.52 21.68 11.61
N LEU A 396 19.06 20.71 12.40
CA LEU A 396 18.21 19.61 11.92
C LEU A 396 16.87 20.12 11.38
N ILE A 397 16.20 21.01 12.10
CA ILE A 397 14.93 21.63 11.68
C ILE A 397 15.08 22.35 10.33
N ARG A 398 16.17 23.08 10.10
CA ARG A 398 16.46 23.73 8.82
C ARG A 398 16.64 22.75 7.66
N ARG A 399 16.96 21.49 7.97
CA ARG A 399 17.10 20.41 6.98
C ARG A 399 15.75 19.83 6.52
N VAL A 400 14.71 19.94 7.36
CA VAL A 400 13.37 19.46 7.06
C VAL A 400 12.72 20.34 5.99
N SER A 401 12.10 19.72 4.98
CA SER A 401 11.38 20.46 3.95
C SER A 401 10.23 21.28 4.55
N SER A 402 10.06 22.52 4.08
CA SER A 402 9.07 23.47 4.58
C SER A 402 7.60 23.00 4.45
N GLN A 403 7.33 21.96 3.69
CA GLN A 403 6.00 21.35 3.62
C GLN A 403 5.60 20.64 4.92
N TYR A 404 6.56 20.19 5.72
CA TYR A 404 6.35 19.56 7.03
C TYR A 404 6.47 20.64 8.12
N ASP A 405 5.40 20.87 8.87
CA ASP A 405 5.35 21.99 9.81
C ASP A 405 6.01 21.66 11.16
N ILE A 406 7.29 21.34 11.12
CA ILE A 406 8.10 21.02 12.32
C ILE A 406 8.21 22.19 13.33
N ASN A 407 7.80 23.39 12.95
CA ASN A 407 7.76 24.57 13.83
C ASN A 407 6.35 24.87 14.38
N ASN A 408 5.39 23.95 14.22
CA ASN A 408 4.05 24.09 14.77
C ASN A 408 4.12 24.30 16.30
N PRO A 409 3.29 25.18 16.91
CA PRO A 409 3.24 25.34 18.35
C PRO A 409 2.77 24.08 19.08
N ASP A 410 1.96 23.24 18.46
CA ASP A 410 1.50 21.98 19.00
C ASP A 410 2.58 20.89 18.89
N LEU A 411 2.79 20.13 19.97
CA LEU A 411 3.82 19.07 20.02
C LEU A 411 3.43 17.86 19.16
N GLU A 412 2.18 17.46 19.17
CA GLU A 412 1.69 16.31 18.38
C GLU A 412 1.89 16.58 16.87
N GLU A 413 1.55 17.80 16.44
CA GLU A 413 1.76 18.22 15.05
C GLU A 413 3.25 18.25 14.67
N ARG A 414 4.14 18.68 15.58
CA ARG A 414 5.59 18.63 15.32
C ARG A 414 6.12 17.22 15.22
N ILE A 415 5.68 16.32 16.11
CA ILE A 415 6.07 14.91 16.09
C ILE A 415 5.57 14.28 14.79
N MET A 416 4.32 14.53 14.40
CA MET A 416 3.75 14.01 13.17
C MET A 416 4.45 14.55 11.93
N ALA A 417 4.86 15.83 11.92
CA ALA A 417 5.65 16.41 10.83
C ALA A 417 7.02 15.72 10.68
N VAL A 418 7.65 15.27 11.77
CA VAL A 418 8.87 14.45 11.72
C VAL A 418 8.58 13.08 11.14
N ILE A 419 7.51 12.42 11.59
CA ILE A 419 7.11 11.11 11.07
C ILE A 419 6.80 11.19 9.57
N ASP A 420 6.06 12.20 9.13
CA ASP A 420 5.77 12.48 7.72
C ASP A 420 7.05 12.70 6.90
N TYR A 421 8.01 13.43 7.45
CA TYR A 421 9.30 13.68 6.80
C TYR A 421 10.11 12.41 6.63
N ILE A 422 10.26 11.63 7.71
CA ILE A 422 11.07 10.41 7.71
C ILE A 422 10.39 9.31 6.90
N SER A 423 9.10 9.05 7.09
CA SER A 423 8.36 8.03 6.33
C SER A 423 8.28 8.37 4.83
N GLY A 424 8.30 9.66 4.49
CA GLY A 424 8.34 10.15 3.12
C GLY A 424 9.69 10.06 2.43
N MET A 425 10.78 9.66 3.11
CA MET A 425 12.09 9.46 2.49
C MET A 425 12.10 8.22 1.58
N THR A 426 13.07 8.19 0.67
CA THR A 426 13.49 6.94 0.00
C THR A 426 14.58 6.27 0.84
N ASP A 427 14.83 4.98 0.60
CA ASP A 427 15.90 4.23 1.29
C ASP A 427 17.26 4.90 1.11
N ILE A 428 17.55 5.32 -0.12
CA ILE A 428 18.81 6.00 -0.47
C ILE A 428 18.93 7.34 0.26
N TYR A 429 17.83 8.12 0.32
CA TYR A 429 17.85 9.41 1.00
C TYR A 429 17.95 9.26 2.53
N ALA A 430 17.27 8.28 3.10
CA ALA A 430 17.39 7.95 4.53
C ALA A 430 18.82 7.56 4.91
N LEU A 431 19.46 6.72 4.09
CA LEU A 431 20.87 6.34 4.26
C LEU A 431 21.80 7.55 4.15
N ASP A 432 21.61 8.42 3.15
CA ASP A 432 22.42 9.63 2.95
C ASP A 432 22.34 10.57 4.17
N ILE A 433 21.13 10.82 4.69
CA ILE A 433 20.93 11.64 5.87
C ILE A 433 21.57 11.00 7.10
N TYR A 434 21.37 9.68 7.29
CA TYR A 434 21.99 8.93 8.38
C TYR A 434 23.51 9.08 8.39
N GLN A 435 24.15 8.89 7.22
CA GLN A 435 25.62 9.02 7.08
C GLN A 435 26.11 10.44 7.40
N LYS A 436 25.42 11.46 6.92
CA LYS A 436 25.77 12.87 7.19
C LYS A 436 25.61 13.25 8.67
N ILE A 437 24.55 12.82 9.32
CA ILE A 437 24.30 13.10 10.74
C ILE A 437 25.35 12.42 11.62
N ASN A 438 25.77 11.22 11.26
CA ASN A 438 26.80 10.46 12.00
C ASN A 438 28.24 10.81 11.59
N GLY A 439 28.47 11.77 10.69
CA GLY A 439 29.81 12.17 10.24
C GLY A 439 30.57 11.09 9.43
N ILE A 440 29.83 10.08 8.90
CA ILE A 440 30.42 9.00 8.09
C ILE A 440 30.71 9.49 6.66
N SER A 441 29.86 10.40 6.15
CA SER A 441 30.02 11.00 4.84
C SER A 441 29.94 12.52 4.94
N LEU A 442 30.91 13.22 4.37
CA LEU A 442 30.87 14.67 4.23
C LEU A 442 30.34 15.06 2.85
N PRO A 443 29.59 16.19 2.74
CA PRO A 443 29.16 16.66 1.44
C PRO A 443 30.38 16.99 0.59
N ILE A 444 30.47 16.37 -0.59
CA ILE A 444 31.43 16.77 -1.62
C ILE A 444 30.75 17.90 -2.41
N VAL A 445 31.35 19.08 -2.43
CA VAL A 445 30.89 20.26 -3.17
C VAL A 445 31.41 20.18 -4.61
#